data_bba167922b81d40283979471bebacb13
#
_entry.id   bba167922b81d40283979471bebacb13
#
_cell.length_a   1.000
_cell.length_b   1.000
_cell.length_c   1.000
_cell.angle_alpha   90.00
_cell.angle_beta   90.00
_cell.angle_gamma   90.00
#
_symmetry.space_group_name_H-M   'P 1'
#
loop_
_entity.id
_entity.type
_entity.pdbx_description
1 polymer ?
#
loop_
_entity_poly.entity_id
_entity_poly.type
_entity_poly.pdbx_seq_one_letter_code
_entity_poly.pdbx_strand_id
1 'polypeptide(L)'
;VRTGLQLRPLKSGGSGVQTYSKKHPQQMPTALEAGTLNGHGIAGLDAALDYLKQTGMDEIREKEQTLMWQFYEGIRDISGVKIYGDFSQKNRCPIVSFNIGDYDSSEVSDELFEGWEISTRPGGHCAPLMHEALGTVEQGAVRFSFSHYNTDEEIETAIRAIEELAQDEE
;
A
#
# COMPACT_ATOMS: atom_id res chain seq x y z
N VAL A 1 -1.78 -3.86 -28.36
CA VAL A 1 -0.97 -5.00 -28.86
C VAL A 1 -0.20 -4.54 -30.11
N ARG A 2 1.08 -4.90 -30.23
CA ARG A 2 1.87 -4.58 -31.44
C ARG A 2 1.22 -5.20 -32.67
N THR A 3 1.13 -4.48 -33.77
CA THR A 3 0.57 -4.95 -35.03
C THR A 3 1.24 -6.24 -35.48
N GLY A 4 0.46 -7.26 -35.80
CA GLY A 4 0.97 -8.55 -36.25
C GLY A 4 1.18 -9.61 -35.17
N LEU A 5 1.01 -9.31 -33.88
CA LEU A 5 1.02 -10.31 -32.82
C LEU A 5 -0.35 -10.96 -32.67
N GLN A 6 -0.39 -12.28 -32.71
CA GLN A 6 -1.57 -13.06 -32.35
C GLN A 6 -1.43 -13.54 -30.90
N LEU A 7 -2.35 -13.13 -30.04
CA LEU A 7 -2.45 -13.61 -28.67
C LEU A 7 -3.38 -14.82 -28.61
N ARG A 8 -2.96 -15.87 -27.93
CA ARG A 8 -3.81 -17.02 -27.65
C ARG A 8 -4.59 -16.77 -26.37
N PRO A 9 -5.91 -17.01 -26.35
CA PRO A 9 -6.68 -16.95 -25.12
C PRO A 9 -6.18 -18.02 -24.12
N LEU A 10 -6.01 -17.62 -22.87
CA LEU A 10 -5.69 -18.55 -21.78
C LEU A 10 -6.94 -19.32 -21.32
N LYS A 11 -8.09 -18.66 -21.36
CA LYS A 11 -9.40 -19.20 -21.03
C LYS A 11 -10.34 -19.04 -22.22
N SER A 12 -11.27 -19.96 -22.37
CA SER A 12 -12.35 -19.90 -23.35
C SER A 12 -13.68 -20.21 -22.69
N GLY A 13 -14.78 -19.67 -23.21
CA GLY A 13 -16.11 -19.85 -22.66
C GLY A 13 -17.11 -18.88 -23.25
N GLY A 14 -18.27 -18.74 -22.63
CA GLY A 14 -19.27 -17.77 -23.02
C GLY A 14 -18.72 -16.35 -22.96
N SER A 15 -18.91 -15.56 -24.02
CA SER A 15 -18.41 -14.20 -24.14
C SER A 15 -19.52 -13.15 -24.17
N GLY A 16 -20.79 -13.58 -24.08
CA GLY A 16 -21.96 -12.70 -24.26
C GLY A 16 -22.24 -12.29 -25.70
N VAL A 17 -21.36 -12.70 -26.65
CA VAL A 17 -21.53 -12.47 -28.08
C VAL A 17 -21.51 -13.81 -28.85
N GLN A 18 -22.08 -13.83 -30.05
CA GLN A 18 -22.13 -15.04 -30.90
C GLN A 18 -22.76 -16.25 -30.18
N THR A 19 -23.94 -16.08 -29.59
CA THR A 19 -24.64 -17.05 -28.72
C THR A 19 -24.76 -18.46 -29.30
N TYR A 20 -24.91 -18.59 -30.61
CA TYR A 20 -25.04 -19.90 -31.28
C TYR A 20 -23.72 -20.49 -31.77
N SER A 21 -22.61 -19.79 -31.62
CA SER A 21 -21.30 -20.30 -32.00
C SER A 21 -20.81 -21.36 -31.00
N LYS A 22 -20.38 -22.50 -31.50
CA LYS A 22 -19.75 -23.55 -30.71
C LYS A 22 -18.26 -23.29 -30.41
N LYS A 23 -17.72 -22.23 -31.00
CA LYS A 23 -16.31 -21.86 -30.84
C LYS A 23 -16.19 -20.51 -30.16
N HIS A 24 -15.16 -20.35 -29.36
CA HIS A 24 -14.81 -19.09 -28.75
C HIS A 24 -14.48 -18.04 -29.83
N PRO A 25 -14.96 -16.78 -29.71
CA PRO A 25 -14.66 -15.72 -30.66
C PRO A 25 -13.17 -15.55 -30.91
N GLN A 26 -12.79 -15.31 -32.16
CA GLN A 26 -11.41 -15.10 -32.56
C GLN A 26 -11.03 -13.64 -32.75
N GLN A 27 -12.05 -12.75 -32.70
CA GLN A 27 -11.85 -11.31 -32.89
C GLN A 27 -11.40 -10.64 -31.60
N MET A 28 -10.40 -9.79 -31.70
CA MET A 28 -9.95 -8.94 -30.61
C MET A 28 -10.94 -7.79 -30.39
N PRO A 29 -11.21 -7.35 -29.14
CA PRO A 29 -10.65 -7.86 -27.88
C PRO A 29 -11.33 -9.11 -27.34
N THR A 30 -12.51 -9.49 -27.87
CA THR A 30 -13.38 -10.55 -27.35
C THR A 30 -12.70 -11.92 -27.26
N ALA A 31 -11.73 -12.17 -28.13
CA ALA A 31 -10.91 -13.40 -28.08
C ALA A 31 -10.18 -13.62 -26.74
N LEU A 32 -9.91 -12.55 -26.00
CA LEU A 32 -9.22 -12.61 -24.70
C LEU A 32 -10.17 -12.51 -23.50
N GLU A 33 -11.46 -12.39 -23.76
CA GLU A 33 -12.50 -12.15 -22.76
C GLU A 33 -13.41 -13.37 -22.63
N ALA A 34 -13.14 -14.24 -21.67
CA ALA A 34 -13.98 -15.40 -21.37
C ALA A 34 -14.91 -15.07 -20.19
N GLY A 35 -16.21 -15.18 -20.40
CA GLY A 35 -17.25 -14.85 -19.43
C GLY A 35 -17.82 -13.43 -19.61
N THR A 36 -18.81 -13.11 -18.81
CA THR A 36 -19.42 -11.77 -18.77
C THR A 36 -18.41 -10.77 -18.18
N LEU A 37 -18.21 -9.65 -18.84
CA LEU A 37 -17.32 -8.58 -18.37
C LEU A 37 -17.79 -8.01 -17.04
N ASN A 38 -16.84 -7.66 -16.18
CA ASN A 38 -17.09 -6.98 -14.91
C ASN A 38 -17.38 -5.48 -15.18
N GLY A 39 -18.56 -5.19 -15.70
CA GLY A 39 -18.96 -3.83 -16.06
C GLY A 39 -18.94 -2.87 -14.86
N HIS A 40 -19.31 -3.33 -13.68
CA HIS A 40 -19.28 -2.52 -12.45
C HIS A 40 -17.84 -2.16 -12.05
N GLY A 41 -16.92 -3.13 -12.10
CA GLY A 41 -15.51 -2.88 -11.79
C GLY A 41 -14.84 -1.96 -12.84
N ILE A 42 -15.22 -2.10 -14.12
CA ILE A 42 -14.72 -1.22 -15.19
C ILE A 42 -15.21 0.22 -14.97
N ALA A 43 -16.49 0.41 -14.65
CA ALA A 43 -17.04 1.73 -14.34
C ALA A 43 -16.40 2.36 -13.10
N GLY A 44 -16.15 1.55 -12.05
CA GLY A 44 -15.43 2.00 -10.87
C GLY A 44 -13.98 2.43 -11.17
N LEU A 45 -13.27 1.68 -12.02
CA LEU A 45 -11.93 2.05 -12.47
C LEU A 45 -11.93 3.35 -13.29
N ASP A 46 -12.90 3.54 -14.16
CA ASP A 46 -13.05 4.76 -14.96
C ASP A 46 -13.24 5.98 -14.04
N ALA A 47 -14.16 5.90 -13.08
CA ALA A 47 -14.38 6.95 -12.09
C ALA A 47 -13.12 7.24 -11.25
N ALA A 48 -12.38 6.21 -10.84
CA ALA A 48 -11.12 6.37 -10.11
C ALA A 48 -10.04 7.07 -10.94
N LEU A 49 -9.94 6.76 -12.23
CA LEU A 49 -9.02 7.44 -13.16
C LEU A 49 -9.39 8.91 -13.36
N ASP A 50 -10.68 9.24 -13.43
CA ASP A 50 -11.12 10.62 -13.52
C ASP A 50 -10.84 11.40 -12.22
N TYR A 51 -11.02 10.79 -11.06
CA TYR A 51 -10.62 11.35 -9.78
C TYR A 51 -9.12 11.68 -9.76
N LEU A 52 -8.25 10.73 -10.15
CA LEU A 52 -6.80 10.95 -10.19
C LEU A 52 -6.39 12.06 -11.15
N LYS A 53 -7.07 12.18 -12.32
CA LYS A 53 -6.81 13.27 -13.27
C LYS A 53 -7.25 14.63 -12.73
N GLN A 54 -8.38 14.69 -12.01
CA GLN A 54 -8.92 15.93 -11.43
C GLN A 54 -8.08 16.42 -10.26
N THR A 55 -7.69 15.50 -9.36
CA THR A 55 -6.86 15.82 -8.19
C THR A 55 -5.43 16.17 -8.60
N GLY A 56 -4.88 15.45 -9.60
CA GLY A 56 -3.50 15.60 -10.04
C GLY A 56 -2.54 14.64 -9.32
N MET A 57 -1.83 13.84 -10.10
CA MET A 57 -0.89 12.85 -9.55
C MET A 57 0.27 13.48 -8.79
N ASP A 58 0.73 14.64 -9.23
CA ASP A 58 1.83 15.36 -8.57
C ASP A 58 1.37 15.94 -7.22
N GLU A 59 0.15 16.48 -7.15
CA GLU A 59 -0.43 16.99 -5.91
C GLU A 59 -0.63 15.88 -4.87
N ILE A 60 -1.17 14.73 -5.30
CA ILE A 60 -1.29 13.54 -4.45
C ILE A 60 0.09 13.15 -3.90
N ARG A 61 1.08 13.02 -4.78
CA ARG A 61 2.44 12.63 -4.40
C ARG A 61 3.08 13.62 -3.43
N GLU A 62 2.95 14.92 -3.68
CA GLU A 62 3.53 15.96 -2.82
C GLU A 62 2.93 15.92 -1.42
N LYS A 63 1.61 15.77 -1.32
CA LYS A 63 0.93 15.65 -0.02
C LYS A 63 1.39 14.38 0.72
N GLU A 64 1.36 13.24 0.08
CA GLU A 64 1.80 11.97 0.69
C GLU A 64 3.27 12.01 1.14
N GLN A 65 4.15 12.64 0.35
CA GLN A 65 5.54 12.84 0.73
C GLN A 65 5.67 13.77 1.94
N THR A 66 4.91 14.86 1.96
CA THR A 66 4.93 15.82 3.09
C THR A 66 4.54 15.13 4.39
N LEU A 67 3.42 14.41 4.41
CA LEU A 67 2.94 13.70 5.60
C LEU A 67 3.93 12.61 6.06
N MET A 68 4.50 11.86 5.12
CA MET A 68 5.52 10.85 5.42
C MET A 68 6.78 11.47 6.04
N TRP A 69 7.26 12.59 5.50
CA TRP A 69 8.43 13.27 6.05
C TRP A 69 8.16 13.89 7.42
N GLN A 70 6.99 14.48 7.62
CA GLN A 70 6.57 14.99 8.92
C GLN A 70 6.57 13.89 9.99
N PHE A 71 5.99 12.73 9.67
CA PHE A 71 6.02 11.57 10.56
C PHE A 71 7.44 11.08 10.83
N TYR A 72 8.25 10.88 9.79
CA TYR A 72 9.63 10.44 9.93
C TYR A 72 10.46 11.36 10.81
N GLU A 73 10.39 12.68 10.57
CA GLU A 73 11.10 13.68 11.35
C GLU A 73 10.62 13.72 12.82
N GLY A 74 9.33 13.45 13.04
CA GLY A 74 8.76 13.41 14.37
C GLY A 74 9.22 12.22 15.22
N ILE A 75 9.46 11.06 14.59
CA ILE A 75 9.77 9.82 15.34
C ILE A 75 11.24 9.42 15.32
N ARG A 76 12.07 9.96 14.42
CA ARG A 76 13.44 9.48 14.20
C ARG A 76 14.39 9.64 15.39
N ASP A 77 14.12 10.63 16.24
CA ASP A 77 14.97 10.98 17.40
C ASP A 77 14.37 10.47 18.74
N ILE A 78 13.25 9.71 18.69
CA ILE A 78 12.65 9.09 19.88
C ILE A 78 13.53 7.92 20.35
N SER A 79 13.87 7.90 21.64
CA SER A 79 14.63 6.81 22.25
C SER A 79 13.88 5.48 22.06
N GLY A 80 14.58 4.41 21.77
CA GLY A 80 13.99 3.09 21.51
C GLY A 80 13.40 2.88 20.11
N VAL A 81 13.14 3.95 19.32
CA VAL A 81 12.61 3.83 17.96
C VAL A 81 13.72 3.56 16.96
N LYS A 82 13.60 2.46 16.23
CA LYS A 82 14.51 2.09 15.13
C LYS A 82 13.78 2.10 13.80
N ILE A 83 14.13 3.05 12.93
CA ILE A 83 13.54 3.20 11.59
C ILE A 83 14.37 2.45 10.56
N TYR A 84 13.70 1.79 9.61
CA TYR A 84 14.31 1.00 8.55
C TYR A 84 14.22 1.71 7.19
N GLY A 85 15.29 1.60 6.41
CA GLY A 85 15.38 2.14 5.06
C GLY A 85 16.33 3.33 4.92
N ASP A 86 16.61 3.71 3.67
CA ASP A 86 17.49 4.85 3.35
C ASP A 86 16.68 6.13 3.16
N PHE A 87 16.70 7.01 4.15
CA PHE A 87 16.03 8.31 4.14
C PHE A 87 16.91 9.44 3.59
N SER A 88 18.08 9.14 3.03
CA SER A 88 18.86 10.13 2.26
C SER A 88 18.21 10.48 0.91
N GLN A 89 17.36 9.59 0.39
CA GLN A 89 16.62 9.77 -0.86
C GLN A 89 15.31 10.50 -0.61
N LYS A 90 15.18 11.72 -1.12
CA LYS A 90 13.97 12.53 -0.92
C LYS A 90 12.74 11.98 -1.63
N ASN A 91 12.91 11.37 -2.81
CA ASN A 91 11.81 10.81 -3.59
C ASN A 91 11.69 9.31 -3.32
N ARG A 92 10.76 8.93 -2.45
CA ARG A 92 10.54 7.56 -2.00
C ARG A 92 9.05 7.25 -1.88
N CYS A 93 8.68 5.98 -1.71
CA CYS A 93 7.31 5.63 -1.36
C CYS A 93 6.90 6.24 -0.03
N PRO A 94 5.65 6.70 0.13
CA PRO A 94 5.16 7.34 1.35
C PRO A 94 4.87 6.28 2.43
N ILE A 95 5.91 5.58 2.87
CA ILE A 95 5.87 4.58 3.93
C ILE A 95 7.03 4.77 4.90
N VAL A 96 6.79 4.48 6.17
CA VAL A 96 7.81 4.38 7.21
C VAL A 96 7.63 3.05 7.93
N SER A 97 8.71 2.27 8.03
CA SER A 97 8.76 1.03 8.79
C SER A 97 9.72 1.18 9.94
N PHE A 98 9.32 0.77 11.13
CA PHE A 98 10.11 0.91 12.36
C PHE A 98 9.77 -0.17 13.37
N ASN A 99 10.57 -0.25 14.43
CA ASN A 99 10.27 -0.98 15.66
C ASN A 99 10.54 -0.08 16.87
N ILE A 100 9.92 -0.43 18.00
CA ILE A 100 10.15 0.18 19.31
C ILE A 100 10.81 -0.89 20.18
N GLY A 101 12.05 -0.65 20.61
CA GLY A 101 12.81 -1.58 21.45
C GLY A 101 12.70 -3.04 20.99
N ASP A 102 12.40 -3.91 21.93
CA ASP A 102 12.24 -5.34 21.72
C ASP A 102 10.77 -5.78 21.55
N TYR A 103 9.80 -4.84 21.51
CA TYR A 103 8.38 -5.16 21.31
C TYR A 103 8.14 -5.91 20.01
N ASP A 104 7.29 -6.94 20.06
CA ASP A 104 6.78 -7.57 18.84
C ASP A 104 5.97 -6.53 18.02
N SER A 105 6.16 -6.53 16.72
CA SER A 105 5.48 -5.57 15.85
C SER A 105 3.95 -5.67 15.88
N SER A 106 3.41 -6.85 16.23
CA SER A 106 1.96 -7.04 16.38
C SER A 106 1.45 -6.39 17.66
N GLU A 107 2.22 -6.49 18.76
CA GLU A 107 1.87 -5.83 20.03
C GLU A 107 1.82 -4.31 19.84
N VAL A 108 2.84 -3.71 19.23
CA VAL A 108 2.84 -2.27 18.90
C VAL A 108 1.64 -1.88 18.02
N SER A 109 1.30 -2.70 17.02
CA SER A 109 0.15 -2.44 16.15
C SER A 109 -1.18 -2.52 16.88
N ASP A 110 -1.33 -3.48 17.80
CA ASP A 110 -2.54 -3.67 18.60
C ASP A 110 -2.72 -2.52 19.60
N GLU A 111 -1.66 -2.11 20.29
CA GLU A 111 -1.65 -0.94 21.19
C GLU A 111 -2.02 0.36 20.46
N LEU A 112 -1.45 0.60 19.27
CA LEU A 112 -1.79 1.75 18.43
C LEU A 112 -3.27 1.74 18.03
N PHE A 113 -3.83 0.57 17.76
CA PHE A 113 -5.23 0.46 17.40
C PHE A 113 -6.14 0.65 18.60
N GLU A 114 -5.84 0.02 19.74
CA GLU A 114 -6.68 0.08 20.95
C GLU A 114 -6.63 1.45 21.63
N GLY A 115 -5.46 2.07 21.68
CA GLY A 115 -5.26 3.36 22.37
C GLY A 115 -5.61 4.60 21.54
N TRP A 116 -5.36 4.55 20.22
CA TRP A 116 -5.48 5.74 19.34
C TRP A 116 -6.27 5.52 18.06
N GLU A 117 -6.87 4.35 17.87
CA GLU A 117 -7.59 3.96 16.63
C GLU A 117 -6.70 4.03 15.36
N ILE A 118 -5.39 3.83 15.52
CA ILE A 118 -4.42 3.88 14.43
C ILE A 118 -4.19 2.47 13.88
N SER A 119 -4.63 2.23 12.65
CA SER A 119 -4.41 0.97 11.95
C SER A 119 -3.07 0.97 11.23
N THR A 120 -2.21 -0.01 11.54
CA THR A 120 -0.91 -0.20 10.91
C THR A 120 -0.79 -1.61 10.31
N ARG A 121 0.33 -1.91 9.68
CA ARG A 121 0.61 -3.26 9.24
C ARG A 121 1.86 -3.81 9.93
N PRO A 122 1.72 -4.75 10.88
CA PRO A 122 2.85 -5.42 11.53
C PRO A 122 3.38 -6.60 10.72
N GLY A 123 4.49 -7.17 11.18
CA GLY A 123 5.06 -8.45 10.76
C GLY A 123 5.95 -8.39 9.53
N GLY A 124 5.98 -9.48 8.77
CA GLY A 124 6.96 -9.72 7.69
C GLY A 124 6.62 -9.11 6.33
N HIS A 125 5.50 -8.41 6.17
CA HIS A 125 5.09 -7.65 4.95
C HIS A 125 5.15 -8.46 3.64
N CYS A 126 5.11 -9.81 3.69
CA CYS A 126 5.36 -10.70 2.55
C CYS A 126 6.75 -10.51 1.91
N ALA A 127 7.74 -10.10 2.70
CA ALA A 127 9.10 -9.75 2.24
C ALA A 127 10.19 -10.47 3.07
N PRO A 128 10.23 -11.82 3.08
CA PRO A 128 11.12 -12.59 3.96
C PRO A 128 12.60 -12.22 3.78
N LEU A 129 13.08 -12.07 2.55
CA LEU A 129 14.47 -11.72 2.28
C LEU A 129 14.84 -10.32 2.79
N MET A 130 13.88 -9.39 2.83
CA MET A 130 14.10 -8.07 3.41
C MET A 130 14.25 -8.18 4.93
N HIS A 131 13.39 -8.93 5.60
CA HIS A 131 13.45 -9.13 7.04
C HIS A 131 14.71 -9.88 7.46
N GLU A 132 15.17 -10.85 6.67
CA GLU A 132 16.50 -11.49 6.86
C GLU A 132 17.64 -10.45 6.78
N ALA A 133 17.62 -9.58 5.77
CA ALA A 133 18.65 -8.55 5.59
C ALA A 133 18.63 -7.47 6.68
N LEU A 134 17.45 -7.14 7.22
CA LEU A 134 17.26 -6.15 8.30
C LEU A 134 17.46 -6.75 9.70
N GLY A 135 17.50 -8.08 9.83
CA GLY A 135 17.58 -8.78 11.12
C GLY A 135 16.27 -8.72 11.91
N THR A 136 15.13 -8.63 11.24
CA THR A 136 13.80 -8.46 11.85
C THR A 136 12.87 -9.65 11.58
N VAL A 137 13.42 -10.85 11.35
CA VAL A 137 12.63 -12.05 11.05
C VAL A 137 11.70 -12.41 12.20
N GLU A 138 12.20 -12.38 13.43
CA GLU A 138 11.45 -12.77 14.62
C GLU A 138 10.50 -11.67 15.10
N GLN A 139 10.95 -10.42 15.12
CA GLN A 139 10.20 -9.27 15.63
C GLN A 139 9.20 -8.71 14.60
N GLY A 140 9.47 -8.90 13.32
CA GLY A 140 8.75 -8.18 12.25
C GLY A 140 9.13 -6.70 12.21
N ALA A 141 8.24 -5.89 11.64
CA ALA A 141 8.30 -4.43 11.70
C ALA A 141 6.90 -3.83 11.59
N VAL A 142 6.68 -2.70 12.24
CA VAL A 142 5.46 -1.90 12.09
C VAL A 142 5.61 -1.00 10.88
N ARG A 143 4.62 -0.99 9.97
CA ARG A 143 4.62 -0.14 8.78
C ARG A 143 3.46 0.83 8.79
N PHE A 144 3.77 2.11 8.76
CA PHE A 144 2.85 3.18 8.40
C PHE A 144 2.86 3.41 6.90
N SER A 145 1.69 3.63 6.33
CA SER A 145 1.52 3.97 4.90
C SER A 145 0.63 5.21 4.82
N PHE A 146 1.12 6.25 4.17
CA PHE A 146 0.46 7.55 4.12
C PHE A 146 -0.29 7.72 2.81
N SER A 147 -1.47 8.30 2.91
CA SER A 147 -2.34 8.62 1.78
C SER A 147 -2.64 10.11 1.75
N HIS A 148 -2.91 10.64 0.58
CA HIS A 148 -3.38 12.03 0.43
C HIS A 148 -4.71 12.33 1.14
N TYR A 149 -5.41 11.30 1.64
CA TYR A 149 -6.59 11.47 2.49
C TYR A 149 -6.25 11.75 3.95
N ASN A 150 -5.03 11.41 4.39
CA ASN A 150 -4.61 11.70 5.76
C ASN A 150 -4.45 13.20 6.00
N THR A 151 -4.56 13.59 7.26
CA THR A 151 -4.43 14.98 7.73
C THR A 151 -3.18 15.18 8.58
N ASP A 152 -2.76 16.43 8.75
CA ASP A 152 -1.63 16.78 9.62
C ASP A 152 -1.92 16.41 11.09
N GLU A 153 -3.18 16.56 11.54
CA GLU A 153 -3.60 16.21 12.90
C GLU A 153 -3.50 14.71 13.16
N GLU A 154 -3.79 13.86 12.16
CA GLU A 154 -3.59 12.41 12.25
C GLU A 154 -2.11 12.07 12.38
N ILE A 155 -1.23 12.77 11.66
CA ILE A 155 0.22 12.57 11.77
C ILE A 155 0.75 12.99 13.14
N GLU A 156 0.31 14.14 13.66
CA GLU A 156 0.67 14.61 15.01
C GLU A 156 0.20 13.64 16.10
N THR A 157 -0.99 13.07 15.92
CA THR A 157 -1.53 12.06 16.83
C THR A 157 -0.69 10.77 16.77
N ALA A 158 -0.30 10.34 15.58
CA ALA A 158 0.54 9.16 15.40
C ALA A 158 1.94 9.34 16.03
N ILE A 159 2.55 10.53 15.90
CA ILE A 159 3.85 10.83 16.53
C ILE A 159 3.73 10.73 18.06
N ARG A 160 2.69 11.35 18.66
CA ARG A 160 2.46 11.27 20.12
C ARG A 160 2.24 9.84 20.60
N ALA A 161 1.48 9.05 19.86
CA ALA A 161 1.25 7.64 20.18
C ALA A 161 2.57 6.84 20.22
N ILE A 162 3.48 7.08 19.26
CA ILE A 162 4.80 6.44 19.25
C ILE A 162 5.67 6.93 20.41
N GLU A 163 5.62 8.23 20.75
CA GLU A 163 6.34 8.77 21.93
C GLU A 163 5.87 8.13 23.23
N GLU A 164 4.56 7.96 23.42
CA GLU A 164 3.99 7.34 24.63
C GLU A 164 4.39 5.87 24.71
N LEU A 165 4.23 5.10 23.63
CA LEU A 165 4.61 3.67 23.61
C LEU A 165 6.12 3.45 23.83
N ALA A 166 6.96 4.33 23.35
CA ALA A 166 8.41 4.22 23.55
C ALA A 166 8.85 4.53 24.99
N GLN A 167 8.06 5.32 25.74
CA GLN A 167 8.34 5.63 27.16
C GLN A 167 7.92 4.48 28.10
N ASP A 168 6.91 3.69 27.72
CA ASP A 168 6.44 2.57 28.55
C ASP A 168 7.42 1.39 28.55
N GLU A 169 8.42 1.38 27.63
CA GLU A 169 9.46 0.34 27.54
C GLU A 169 10.71 0.66 28.39
N GLU A 170 10.92 1.87 28.87
CA GLU A 170 12.07 2.24 29.76
C GLU A 170 11.79 1.82 31.21
#